data_5e62f5d4ca22cb1961c8ea6835e46f4e
#
_entry.id   5e62f5d4ca22cb1961c8ea6835e46f4e
#
_cell.length_a   1.000
_cell.length_b   1.000
_cell.length_c   1.000
_cell.angle_alpha   90.00
_cell.angle_beta   90.00
_cell.angle_gamma   90.00
#
_symmetry.space_group_name_H-M   'P 1'
#
loop_
_entity.id
_entity.type
_entity.pdbx_description
1 polymer ?
#
loop_
_entity_poly.entity_id
_entity_poly.type
_entity_poly.pdbx_seq_one_letter_code
_entity_poly.pdbx_strand_id
1 'polypeptide(L)'
;MKKIGIIVAMDKEYEQLSKVFEGRTDIVLQKCGIGKVNAAVGATEMLRDHQPDLIVSSGCAGGASTSLEVMDVVAASSCAYHDVYCGDNAAYGQVLGMPARFEAPQAL
;
A
#
# COMPACT_ATOMS: atom_id res chain seq x y z
N MET A 1 -17.23 14.17 -4.21
CA MET A 1 -15.84 14.30 -3.77
C MET A 1 -15.32 12.95 -3.35
N LYS A 2 -14.16 12.59 -3.78
CA LYS A 2 -13.55 11.31 -3.40
C LYS A 2 -12.92 11.39 -2.02
N LYS A 3 -13.11 10.35 -1.24
CA LYS A 3 -12.44 10.16 0.04
C LYS A 3 -11.30 9.17 -0.16
N ILE A 4 -10.11 9.54 0.25
CA ILE A 4 -8.91 8.73 0.09
C ILE A 4 -8.41 8.29 1.46
N GLY A 5 -8.26 6.99 1.65
CA GLY A 5 -7.60 6.43 2.81
C GLY A 5 -6.15 6.16 2.50
N ILE A 6 -5.25 6.57 3.38
CA ILE A 6 -3.82 6.31 3.25
C ILE A 6 -3.38 5.50 4.46
N ILE A 7 -2.81 4.33 4.21
CA ILE A 7 -2.22 3.50 5.27
C ILE A 7 -0.70 3.59 5.20
N VAL A 8 -0.08 3.71 6.35
CA VAL A 8 1.37 3.74 6.52
C VAL A 8 1.78 2.77 7.61
N ALA A 9 3.02 2.31 7.58
CA ALA A 9 3.49 1.29 8.50
C ALA A 9 4.10 1.84 9.78
N MET A 10 4.69 3.03 9.74
CA MET A 10 5.56 3.53 10.81
C MET A 10 5.19 4.96 11.22
N ASP A 11 5.55 5.31 12.47
CA ASP A 11 5.33 6.66 13.02
C ASP A 11 5.98 7.76 12.17
N LYS A 12 7.19 7.53 11.69
CA LYS A 12 7.91 8.52 10.86
C LYS A 12 7.16 8.84 9.57
N GLU A 13 6.59 7.82 8.93
CA GLU A 13 5.77 7.99 7.73
C GLU A 13 4.48 8.75 8.05
N TYR A 14 3.84 8.37 9.15
CA TYR A 14 2.62 9.05 9.61
C TYR A 14 2.85 10.53 9.92
N GLU A 15 3.89 10.85 10.68
CA GLU A 15 4.22 12.22 11.08
C GLU A 15 4.43 13.14 9.88
N GLN A 16 5.15 12.67 8.87
CA GLN A 16 5.43 13.45 7.67
C GLN A 16 4.15 13.74 6.88
N LEU A 17 3.35 12.71 6.64
CA LEU A 17 2.13 12.86 5.85
C LEU A 17 1.04 13.62 6.60
N SER A 18 0.98 13.50 7.93
CA SER A 18 0.00 14.24 8.72
C SER A 18 0.21 15.74 8.62
N LYS A 19 1.44 16.19 8.48
CA LYS A 19 1.75 17.62 8.24
C LYS A 19 1.33 18.06 6.84
N VAL A 20 1.58 17.21 5.84
CA VAL A 20 1.24 17.52 4.44
C VAL A 20 -0.28 17.64 4.26
N PHE A 21 -1.04 16.77 4.91
CA PHE A 21 -2.49 16.71 4.75
C PHE A 21 -3.28 17.40 5.86
N GLU A 22 -2.60 18.20 6.68
CA GLU A 22 -3.26 18.95 7.75
C GLU A 22 -4.39 19.82 7.19
N GLY A 23 -5.56 19.73 7.83
CA GLY A 23 -6.75 20.46 7.40
C GLY A 23 -7.53 19.85 6.22
N ARG A 24 -7.02 18.78 5.60
CA ARG A 24 -7.73 18.08 4.54
C ARG A 24 -8.76 17.12 5.13
N THR A 25 -10.02 17.29 4.74
CA THR A 25 -11.12 16.43 5.20
C THR A 25 -11.41 15.27 4.26
N ASP A 26 -10.86 15.29 3.07
CA ASP A 26 -10.99 14.24 2.06
C ASP A 26 -9.93 13.13 2.19
N ILE A 27 -8.98 13.29 3.10
CA ILE A 27 -7.89 12.33 3.35
C ILE A 27 -8.04 11.76 4.76
N VAL A 28 -8.00 10.44 4.86
CA VAL A 28 -7.90 9.73 6.15
C VAL A 28 -6.56 9.04 6.19
N LEU A 29 -5.72 9.41 7.13
CA LEU A 29 -4.38 8.85 7.32
C LEU A 29 -4.39 7.92 8.52
N GLN A 30 -3.89 6.70 8.36
CA GLN A 30 -3.86 5.70 9.43
C GLN A 30 -2.54 4.95 9.43
N LYS A 31 -1.93 4.85 10.63
CA LYS A 31 -0.80 3.95 10.84
C LYS A 31 -1.34 2.56 11.16
N CYS A 32 -0.88 1.56 10.42
CA CYS A 32 -1.30 0.16 10.63
C CYS A 32 -0.26 -0.72 11.30
N GLY A 33 1.00 -0.32 11.32
CA GLY A 33 2.12 -1.15 11.78
C GLY A 33 2.81 -1.85 10.62
N ILE A 34 3.95 -2.48 10.92
CA ILE A 34 4.80 -3.11 9.91
C ILE A 34 4.29 -4.51 9.58
N GLY A 35 4.41 -4.89 8.33
CA GLY A 35 4.15 -6.24 7.84
C GLY A 35 2.77 -6.43 7.24
N LYS A 36 2.62 -7.55 6.54
CA LYS A 36 1.41 -7.86 5.76
C LYS A 36 0.16 -8.02 6.62
N VAL A 37 0.29 -8.66 7.77
CA VAL A 37 -0.84 -8.88 8.69
C VAL A 37 -1.34 -7.53 9.21
N ASN A 38 -0.45 -6.65 9.67
CA ASN A 38 -0.82 -5.32 10.14
C ASN A 38 -1.42 -4.48 9.01
N ALA A 39 -0.88 -4.59 7.80
CA ALA A 39 -1.42 -3.89 6.64
C ALA A 39 -2.84 -4.35 6.31
N ALA A 40 -3.10 -5.65 6.35
CA ALA A 40 -4.43 -6.21 6.10
C ALA A 40 -5.45 -5.77 7.16
N VAL A 41 -5.05 -5.80 8.44
CA VAL A 41 -5.91 -5.35 9.54
C VAL A 41 -6.21 -3.85 9.39
N GLY A 42 -5.17 -3.04 9.14
CA GLY A 42 -5.34 -1.59 8.95
C GLY A 42 -6.22 -1.24 7.76
N ALA A 43 -6.04 -1.92 6.63
CA ALA A 43 -6.88 -1.71 5.46
C ALA A 43 -8.35 -2.10 5.73
N THR A 44 -8.58 -3.20 6.44
CA THR A 44 -9.92 -3.65 6.81
C THR A 44 -10.60 -2.63 7.73
N GLU A 45 -9.89 -2.14 8.74
CA GLU A 45 -10.42 -1.09 9.63
C GLU A 45 -10.74 0.19 8.87
N MET A 46 -9.86 0.60 7.95
CA MET A 46 -10.06 1.77 7.10
C MET A 46 -11.34 1.63 6.27
N LEU A 47 -11.55 0.49 5.65
CA LEU A 47 -12.75 0.22 4.85
C LEU A 47 -14.01 0.24 5.72
N ARG A 48 -13.97 -0.40 6.88
CA ARG A 48 -15.12 -0.49 7.79
C ARG A 48 -15.50 0.88 8.36
N ASP A 49 -14.51 1.62 8.83
CA ASP A 49 -14.76 2.82 9.65
C ASP A 49 -14.92 4.09 8.80
N HIS A 50 -14.29 4.14 7.64
CA HIS A 50 -14.23 5.36 6.83
C HIS A 50 -14.81 5.22 5.43
N GLN A 51 -14.95 4.01 4.91
CA GLN A 51 -15.51 3.73 3.57
C GLN A 51 -14.89 4.61 2.47
N PRO A 52 -13.55 4.64 2.32
CA PRO A 52 -12.92 5.48 1.31
C PRO A 52 -13.21 4.96 -0.10
N ASP A 53 -13.13 5.85 -1.07
CA ASP A 53 -13.24 5.49 -2.49
C ASP A 53 -11.96 4.86 -3.02
N LEU A 54 -10.83 5.15 -2.37
CA LEU A 54 -9.52 4.63 -2.73
C LEU A 54 -8.67 4.44 -1.48
N ILE A 55 -7.91 3.35 -1.42
CA ILE A 55 -6.88 3.16 -0.40
C ILE A 55 -5.52 3.22 -1.07
N VAL A 56 -4.64 4.01 -0.49
CA VAL A 56 -3.23 4.13 -0.90
C VAL A 56 -2.36 3.57 0.22
N SER A 57 -1.49 2.65 -0.10
CA SER A 57 -0.42 2.22 0.79
C SER A 57 0.83 3.05 0.48
N SER A 58 1.30 3.80 1.45
CA SER A 58 2.42 4.72 1.29
C SER A 58 3.53 4.38 2.28
N GLY A 59 4.77 4.58 1.88
CA GLY A 59 5.90 4.34 2.77
C GLY A 59 7.23 4.35 2.06
N CYS A 60 8.25 3.99 2.82
CA CYS A 60 9.61 3.86 2.31
C CYS A 60 9.89 2.42 1.88
N ALA A 61 10.62 2.26 0.79
CA ALA A 61 10.98 0.95 0.27
C ALA A 61 12.39 0.97 -0.31
N GLY A 62 13.02 -0.19 -0.37
CA GLY A 62 14.28 -0.36 -1.06
C GLY A 62 14.06 -0.43 -2.57
N GLY A 63 14.88 0.31 -3.33
CA GLY A 63 14.86 0.24 -4.78
C GLY A 63 15.70 -0.92 -5.28
N ALA A 64 15.08 -1.86 -6.01
CA ALA A 64 15.79 -2.99 -6.59
C ALA A 64 16.34 -2.70 -7.99
N SER A 65 15.79 -1.72 -8.69
CA SER A 65 16.28 -1.32 -10.01
C SER A 65 17.50 -0.41 -9.92
N THR A 66 18.48 -0.63 -10.78
CA THR A 66 19.68 0.21 -10.86
C THR A 66 19.39 1.62 -11.40
N SER A 67 18.22 1.83 -12.00
CA SER A 67 17.80 3.14 -12.49
C SER A 67 17.20 4.04 -11.40
N LEU A 68 16.96 3.50 -10.21
CA LEU A 68 16.42 4.24 -9.08
C LEU A 68 17.52 4.78 -8.19
N GLU A 69 17.32 6.01 -7.73
CA GLU A 69 18.19 6.67 -6.75
C GLU A 69 17.44 6.91 -5.45
N VAL A 70 18.19 7.17 -4.37
CA VAL A 70 17.61 7.55 -3.08
C VAL A 70 16.77 8.81 -3.24
N MET A 71 15.62 8.85 -2.61
CA MET A 71 14.60 9.91 -2.68
C MET A 71 13.73 9.91 -3.95
N ASP A 72 13.91 8.94 -4.85
CA ASP A 72 12.97 8.78 -5.95
C ASP A 72 11.61 8.34 -5.43
N VAL A 73 10.56 8.82 -6.07
CA VAL A 73 9.17 8.45 -5.76
C VAL A 73 8.66 7.51 -6.84
N VAL A 74 8.10 6.39 -6.42
CA VAL A 74 7.57 5.36 -7.33
C VAL A 74 6.11 5.09 -6.99
N ALA A 75 5.26 5.08 -8.01
CA ALA A 75 3.90 4.56 -7.89
C ALA A 75 3.85 3.17 -8.55
N ALA A 76 3.48 2.16 -7.77
CA ALA A 76 3.44 0.79 -8.26
C ALA A 76 2.29 0.59 -9.24
N SER A 77 2.57 0.02 -10.40
CA SER A 77 1.53 -0.39 -11.36
C SER A 77 0.94 -1.75 -11.00
N SER A 78 1.73 -2.62 -10.38
CA SER A 78 1.27 -3.92 -9.88
C SER A 78 2.14 -4.38 -8.73
N CYS A 79 1.61 -5.29 -7.92
CA CYS A 79 2.31 -5.88 -6.78
C CYS A 79 2.21 -7.41 -6.81
N ALA A 80 3.22 -8.07 -6.26
CA ALA A 80 3.23 -9.51 -6.02
C ALA A 80 3.94 -9.79 -4.70
N TYR A 81 3.63 -10.92 -4.08
CA TYR A 81 4.37 -11.35 -2.89
C TYR A 81 5.79 -11.80 -3.28
N HIS A 82 6.76 -11.43 -2.48
CA HIS A 82 8.15 -11.86 -2.68
C HIS A 82 8.46 -13.20 -2.01
N ASP A 83 7.61 -13.64 -1.11
CA ASP A 83 7.88 -14.74 -0.18
C ASP A 83 6.83 -15.87 -0.26
N VAL A 84 6.07 -15.94 -1.36
CA VAL A 84 5.08 -16.98 -1.58
C VAL A 84 5.54 -17.90 -2.70
N TYR A 85 5.50 -19.20 -2.46
CA TYR A 85 5.75 -20.22 -3.46
C TYR A 85 4.78 -21.39 -3.26
N CYS A 86 3.91 -21.60 -4.23
CA CYS A 86 2.87 -22.63 -4.17
C CYS A 86 3.13 -23.80 -5.13
N GLY A 87 4.37 -24.01 -5.57
CA GLY A 87 4.75 -25.11 -6.43
C GLY A 87 4.62 -24.78 -7.93
N ASP A 88 4.67 -25.83 -8.74
CA ASP A 88 4.77 -25.69 -10.20
C ASP A 88 3.47 -25.23 -10.87
N ASN A 89 2.34 -25.29 -10.15
CA ASN A 89 1.03 -24.89 -10.68
C ASN A 89 0.71 -23.40 -10.49
N ALA A 90 1.65 -22.65 -9.97
CA ALA A 90 1.49 -21.21 -9.73
C ALA A 90 2.79 -20.48 -10.02
N ALA A 91 2.70 -19.20 -10.33
CA ALA A 91 3.88 -18.35 -10.48
C ALA A 91 4.53 -18.11 -9.11
N TYR A 92 5.83 -17.78 -9.11
CA TYR A 92 6.49 -17.33 -7.88
C TYR A 92 5.84 -16.03 -7.41
N GLY A 93 5.48 -15.98 -6.14
CA GLY A 93 4.76 -14.84 -5.55
C GLY A 93 3.23 -14.95 -5.64
N GLN A 94 2.72 -15.99 -6.27
CA GLN A 94 1.28 -16.19 -6.41
C GLN A 94 0.74 -17.09 -5.30
N VAL A 95 -0.29 -16.61 -4.62
CA VAL A 95 -1.12 -17.43 -3.71
C VAL A 95 -2.12 -18.20 -4.57
N LEU A 96 -2.27 -19.50 -4.32
CA LEU A 96 -3.23 -20.32 -5.05
C LEU A 96 -4.65 -19.74 -4.95
N GLY A 97 -5.31 -19.65 -6.10
CA GLY A 97 -6.66 -19.07 -6.19
C GLY A 97 -6.68 -17.56 -6.32
N MET A 98 -5.52 -16.92 -6.29
CA MET A 98 -5.40 -15.47 -6.44
C MET A 98 -4.64 -15.13 -7.72
N PRO A 99 -4.74 -13.88 -8.22
CA PRO A 99 -3.95 -13.46 -9.38
C PRO A 99 -2.45 -13.55 -9.09
N ALA A 100 -1.65 -13.77 -10.15
CA ALA A 100 -0.19 -13.75 -10.03
C ALA A 100 0.33 -12.36 -9.62
N ARG A 101 -0.35 -11.32 -10.06
CA ARG A 101 -0.05 -9.92 -9.68
C ARG A 101 -1.36 -9.18 -9.41
N PHE A 102 -1.30 -8.27 -8.45
CA PHE A 102 -2.41 -7.38 -8.12
C PHE A 102 -2.17 -6.04 -8.84
N GLU A 103 -3.06 -5.71 -9.76
CA GLU A 103 -2.95 -4.50 -10.57
C GLU A 103 -3.45 -3.27 -9.80
N ALA A 104 -2.77 -2.13 -9.95
CA ALA A 104 -3.27 -0.87 -9.43
C ALA A 104 -4.42 -0.34 -10.32
N PRO A 105 -5.35 0.44 -9.76
CA PRO A 105 -6.39 1.05 -10.56
C PRO A 105 -5.84 1.91 -11.68
N GLN A 106 -6.42 1.82 -12.88
CA GLN A 106 -5.97 2.57 -14.06
C GLN A 106 -6.28 4.07 -13.98
N ALA A 107 -7.19 4.47 -13.10
CA ALA A 107 -7.71 5.83 -13.00
C ALA A 107 -6.93 6.73 -12.03
N LEU A 108 -5.70 6.38 -11.70
CA LEU A 108 -4.84 7.21 -10.84
C LEU A 108 -4.02 8.20 -11.64
#